data_75ff224660c2bf3699262612a03b51bf
#
_entry.id   75ff224660c2bf3699262612a03b51bf
#
_cell.length_a   1.000
_cell.length_b   1.000
_cell.length_c   1.000
_cell.angle_alpha   90.00
_cell.angle_beta   90.00
_cell.angle_gamma   90.00
#
_symmetry.space_group_name_H-M   'P 1'
#
loop_
_entity.id
_entity.type
_entity.pdbx_description
1 polymer ?
#
loop_
_entity_poly.entity_id
_entity_poly.type
_entity_poly.pdbx_seq_one_letter_code
_entity_poly.pdbx_strand_id
1 'polypeptide(L)' 'MNDKLRMVLKKRYESEIEDAKYKIQSFNENNIIIPEHIDITGEVDKLLLKIAEAEDKLAVMRLHYDQKEAKSTEYKIL' A
#
# COMPACT_ATOMS: atom_id res chain seq x y z
N MET A 1 11.80 14.08 -6.22
CA MET A 1 11.26 13.02 -7.10
C MET A 1 10.38 13.69 -8.15
N ASN A 2 10.54 13.33 -9.42
CA ASN A 2 9.71 13.99 -10.42
C ASN A 2 8.29 13.44 -10.39
N ASP A 3 7.38 14.18 -10.99
CA ASP A 3 5.95 13.89 -10.90
C ASP A 3 5.59 12.55 -11.54
N LYS A 4 6.23 12.22 -12.65
CA LYS A 4 5.93 10.97 -13.35
C LYS A 4 6.32 9.78 -12.51
N LEU A 5 7.51 9.81 -11.93
CA LEU A 5 7.98 8.72 -11.09
C LEU A 5 7.09 8.58 -9.87
N ARG A 6 6.72 9.69 -9.26
CA ARG A 6 5.86 9.68 -8.08
C ARG A 6 4.51 9.05 -8.41
N MET A 7 3.95 9.41 -9.56
CA MET A 7 2.67 8.85 -9.96
C MET A 7 2.75 7.34 -10.19
N VAL A 8 3.82 6.88 -10.83
CA VAL A 8 4.00 5.46 -11.08
C VAL A 8 4.09 4.69 -9.78
N LEU A 9 4.87 5.19 -8.84
CA LEU A 9 5.03 4.53 -7.55
C LEU A 9 3.73 4.53 -6.74
N LYS A 10 3.02 5.64 -6.76
CA LYS A 10 1.74 5.72 -6.07
C LYS A 10 0.79 4.65 -6.59
N LYS A 11 0.67 4.53 -7.90
CA LYS A 11 -0.21 3.53 -8.48
C LYS A 11 0.25 2.12 -8.15
N ARG A 12 1.54 1.90 -8.10
CA ARG A 12 2.08 0.60 -7.72
C ARG A 12 1.63 0.22 -6.31
N TYR A 13 1.82 1.13 -5.35
CA TYR A 13 1.48 0.83 -3.97
C TYR A 13 -0.01 0.69 -3.77
N GLU A 14 -0.80 1.52 -4.44
CA GLU A 14 -2.25 1.39 -4.38
C GLU A 14 -2.70 0.04 -4.93
N SER A 15 -2.08 -0.41 -6.01
CA SER A 15 -2.40 -1.70 -6.60
C SER A 15 -2.01 -2.85 -5.67
N GLU A 16 -0.87 -2.73 -5.01
CA GLU A 16 -0.44 -3.76 -4.06
C GLU A 16 -1.42 -3.90 -2.90
N ILE A 17 -1.93 -2.78 -2.43
CA ILE A 17 -2.93 -2.78 -1.36
C ILE A 17 -4.20 -3.48 -1.82
N GLU A 18 -4.70 -3.11 -2.99
CA GLU A 18 -5.95 -3.70 -3.48
C GLU A 18 -5.79 -5.19 -3.77
N ASP A 19 -4.64 -5.58 -4.32
CA ASP A 19 -4.37 -6.99 -4.57
C ASP A 19 -4.36 -7.80 -3.29
N ALA A 20 -3.70 -7.27 -2.26
CA ALA A 20 -3.64 -7.98 -0.98
C ALA A 20 -5.02 -8.05 -0.33
N LYS A 21 -5.78 -6.98 -0.39
CA LYS A 21 -7.14 -6.97 0.15
C LYS A 21 -8.02 -8.00 -0.55
N TYR A 22 -7.90 -8.08 -1.86
CA TYR A 22 -8.66 -9.06 -2.63
C TYR A 22 -8.31 -10.48 -2.20
N LYS A 23 -7.02 -10.76 -2.02
CA LYS A 23 -6.60 -12.09 -1.61
C LYS A 23 -7.09 -12.45 -0.22
N ILE A 24 -7.06 -11.49 0.71
CA ILE A 24 -7.57 -11.72 2.06
C ILE A 24 -9.06 -12.03 2.00
N GLN A 25 -9.80 -11.24 1.23
CA GLN A 25 -11.23 -11.46 1.09
C GLN A 25 -11.54 -12.83 0.51
N SER A 26 -10.70 -13.29 -0.42
CA SER A 26 -10.90 -14.59 -1.03
C SER A 26 -10.88 -15.73 -0.02
N PHE A 27 -10.05 -15.62 1.01
CA PHE A 27 -10.02 -16.64 2.05
C PHE A 27 -11.30 -16.67 2.86
N ASN A 28 -11.99 -15.54 2.97
CA ASN A 28 -13.17 -15.45 3.82
C ASN A 28 -14.46 -15.78 3.10
N GLU A 29 -14.60 -15.38 1.85
CA GLU A 29 -15.90 -15.33 1.19
C GLU A 29 -16.08 -16.34 0.09
N ASN A 30 -15.02 -16.80 -0.51
CA ASN A 30 -15.13 -17.71 -1.62
C ASN A 30 -14.85 -19.12 -1.17
N ASN A 31 -15.54 -20.09 -1.79
CA ASN A 31 -15.27 -21.48 -1.50
C ASN A 31 -14.00 -21.91 -2.21
N ILE A 32 -12.92 -21.34 -1.80
CA ILE A 32 -11.62 -21.67 -2.37
C ILE A 32 -11.16 -23.00 -1.77
N ILE A 33 -10.71 -23.89 -2.63
CA ILE A 33 -10.13 -25.13 -2.16
C ILE A 33 -8.77 -24.78 -1.60
N ILE A 34 -8.65 -24.94 -0.29
CA ILE A 34 -7.42 -24.61 0.42
C ILE A 34 -6.66 -25.91 0.64
N PRO A 35 -5.43 -26.00 0.16
CA PRO A 35 -4.63 -27.20 0.41
C PRO A 35 -4.46 -27.46 1.91
N GLU A 36 -4.41 -28.73 2.26
CA GLU A 36 -4.35 -29.14 3.65
C GLU A 36 -3.23 -28.50 4.43
N HIS A 37 -2.13 -28.23 3.77
CA HIS A 37 -0.94 -27.79 4.46
C HIS A 37 -0.76 -26.29 4.45
N ILE A 38 -1.75 -25.54 3.97
CA ILE A 38 -1.61 -24.10 3.92
C ILE A 38 -1.92 -23.50 5.28
N ASP A 39 -1.07 -22.59 5.71
CA ASP A 39 -1.27 -21.86 6.94
C ASP A 39 -2.01 -20.58 6.60
N ILE A 40 -3.33 -20.61 6.74
CA ILE A 40 -4.16 -19.46 6.35
C ILE A 40 -3.82 -18.22 7.15
N THR A 41 -3.65 -18.37 8.46
CA THR A 41 -3.33 -17.21 9.28
C THR A 41 -1.96 -16.63 8.92
N GLY A 42 -1.00 -17.49 8.63
CA GLY A 42 0.31 -17.03 8.19
C GLY A 42 0.25 -16.32 6.85
N GLU A 43 -0.56 -16.85 5.92
CA GLU A 43 -0.69 -16.21 4.62
C GLU A 43 -1.38 -14.86 4.73
N VAL A 44 -2.41 -14.76 5.54
CA VAL A 44 -3.09 -13.48 5.74
C VAL A 44 -2.16 -12.50 6.43
N ASP A 45 -1.37 -12.97 7.38
CA ASP A 45 -0.41 -12.10 8.05
C ASP A 45 0.58 -11.48 7.06
N LYS A 46 1.07 -12.28 6.11
CA LYS A 46 1.95 -11.75 5.07
C LYS A 46 1.27 -10.70 4.21
N LEU A 47 0.00 -10.92 3.90
CA LEU A 47 -0.75 -9.96 3.10
C LEU A 47 -0.98 -8.68 3.86
N LEU A 48 -1.24 -8.77 5.15
CA LEU A 48 -1.38 -7.58 5.99
C LEU A 48 -0.08 -6.79 6.04
N LEU A 49 1.05 -7.49 6.09
CA LEU A 49 2.34 -6.82 6.05
C LEU A 49 2.51 -6.06 4.73
N LYS A 50 2.12 -6.67 3.63
CA LYS A 50 2.19 -5.99 2.34
C LYS A 50 1.38 -4.72 2.34
N ILE A 51 0.17 -4.77 2.88
CA ILE A 51 -0.67 -3.58 2.96
C ILE A 51 0.01 -2.53 3.82
N ALA A 52 0.50 -2.94 4.98
CA ALA A 52 1.14 -2.00 5.90
C ALA A 52 2.35 -1.32 5.27
N GLU A 53 3.18 -2.08 4.58
CA GLU A 53 4.34 -1.52 3.93
C GLU A 53 3.97 -0.56 2.81
N ALA A 54 2.98 -0.94 2.00
CA ALA A 54 2.54 -0.08 0.90
C ALA A 54 1.91 1.20 1.43
N GLU A 55 1.10 1.10 2.48
CA GLU A 55 0.51 2.28 3.09
C GLU A 55 1.57 3.19 3.69
N ASP A 56 2.58 2.59 4.30
CA ASP A 56 3.67 3.36 4.86
C ASP A 56 4.43 4.12 3.77
N LYS A 57 4.71 3.45 2.67
CA LYS A 57 5.39 4.09 1.54
C LYS A 57 4.56 5.24 0.97
N LEU A 58 3.24 5.05 0.87
CA LEU A 58 2.38 6.13 0.42
C LEU A 58 2.42 7.31 1.38
N ALA A 59 2.43 7.04 2.67
CA ALA A 59 2.51 8.09 3.67
C ALA A 59 3.85 8.83 3.57
N VAL A 60 4.94 8.10 3.40
CA VAL A 60 6.25 8.71 3.24
C VAL A 60 6.27 9.61 2.01
N MET A 61 5.71 9.13 0.91
CA MET A 61 5.65 9.94 -0.31
C MET A 61 4.83 11.19 -0.10
N ARG A 62 3.69 11.06 0.56
CA ARG A 62 2.82 12.22 0.80
C ARG A 62 3.51 13.24 1.68
N LEU A 63 4.20 12.79 2.70
CA LEU A 63 4.83 13.70 3.64
C LEU A 63 6.07 14.38 3.08
N HIS A 64 6.79 13.68 2.23
CA HIS A 64 8.11 14.16 1.84
C HIS A 64 8.22 14.55 0.36
N TYR A 65 7.33 14.07 -0.49
CA TYR A 65 7.48 14.25 -1.93
C TYR A 65 6.26 14.81 -2.64
N ASP A 66 5.09 14.80 -1.99
CA ASP A 66 3.84 15.23 -2.62
C ASP A 66 3.41 16.63 -2.24
N GLN A 67 4.14 17.29 -1.38
CA GLN A 67 3.70 18.56 -0.81
C GLN A 67 4.54 19.74 -1.26
N LYS A 68 4.73 19.84 -2.54
CA LYS A 68 5.54 20.92 -3.08
C LYS A 68 4.96 22.28 -2.74
N GLU A 69 3.68 22.46 -2.98
CA GLU A 69 3.04 23.74 -2.68
C GLU A 69 2.99 24.01 -1.19
N ALA A 70 2.65 22.99 -0.43
CA ALA A 70 2.61 23.12 1.02
C ALA A 70 3.98 23.49 1.57
N LYS A 71 5.02 22.88 1.02
CA LYS A 71 6.37 23.19 1.43
C LYS A 71 6.70 24.65 1.20
N SER A 72 6.36 25.16 0.02
CA SER A 72 6.61 26.53 -0.30
C SER A 72 5.93 27.47 0.69
N THR A 73 4.72 27.11 1.06
CA THR A 73 3.96 27.89 2.01
C THR A 73 4.62 27.90 3.38
N GLU A 74 5.09 26.75 3.79
CA GLU A 74 5.75 26.64 5.07
C GLU A 74 6.97 27.52 5.19
N TYR A 75 7.75 27.59 4.14
CA TYR A 75 8.93 28.43 4.16
C TYR A 75 8.58 29.87 4.40
N LYS A 76 7.47 30.29 3.87
CA LYS A 76 7.07 31.67 4.05
C LYS A 76 6.63 31.95 5.46
N ILE A 77 6.09 30.98 6.10
CA ILE A 77 5.65 31.12 7.47
C ILE A 77 6.83 31.25 8.40
N LEU A 78 7.87 30.53 8.10
CA LEU A 78 9.05 30.56 8.92
C LEU A 78 9.85 31.84 8.73
#